data_b7b609da90fe177c46dd3aa3f31c6ba7
#
_entry.id   b7b609da90fe177c46dd3aa3f31c6ba7
#
_cell.length_a   1.000
_cell.length_b   1.000
_cell.length_c   1.000
_cell.angle_alpha   90.00
_cell.angle_beta   90.00
_cell.angle_gamma   90.00
#
_symmetry.space_group_name_H-M   'P 1'
#
loop_
_entity.id
_entity.type
_entity.pdbx_description
1 polymer ?
#
loop_
_entity_poly.entity_id
_entity_poly.type
_entity_poly.pdbx_seq_one_letter_code
_entity_poly.pdbx_strand_id
1 'polypeptide(L)'
;RSHPDLGGDPEKFKEISEANDILSDPNKKAQLDMGGAFHGGFNNFRSGSHFHFEDVFSHEDFMNIFAGAAGFPGARRKPKNSNIRIRLSVTLEAILQEQAKTIDINVGNGTNKQVEIKIPPGIHDGAVINYKGMGQNIYPDQPAGDLMVEINLVPHERFVRMNEDLHSSISIDCFKATLGTHIDFVTIRGKHVKVAIPA
;
A
#
# COMPACT_ATOMS: atom_id res chain seq x y z
N ARG A 1 -33.66 39.55 -5.32
CA ARG A 1 -34.69 39.07 -4.34
C ARG A 1 -34.85 37.53 -4.38
N SER A 2 -33.85 36.82 -4.77
CA SER A 2 -33.88 35.34 -4.85
C SER A 2 -33.11 34.64 -3.70
N HIS A 3 -32.68 35.40 -2.68
CA HIS A 3 -31.97 34.84 -1.53
C HIS A 3 -32.99 34.16 -0.58
N PRO A 4 -32.71 32.95 -0.10
CA PRO A 4 -33.62 32.18 0.77
C PRO A 4 -33.99 32.95 2.06
N ASP A 5 -33.08 33.73 2.67
CA ASP A 5 -33.33 34.52 3.88
C ASP A 5 -34.33 35.68 3.66
N LEU A 6 -34.64 36.05 2.41
CA LEU A 6 -35.59 37.11 2.03
C LEU A 6 -36.87 36.53 1.42
N GLY A 7 -37.19 35.23 1.65
CA GLY A 7 -38.38 34.56 1.17
C GLY A 7 -38.30 34.12 -0.31
N GLY A 8 -37.11 34.02 -0.87
CA GLY A 8 -36.89 33.49 -2.20
C GLY A 8 -36.96 31.95 -2.23
N ASP A 9 -37.26 31.39 -3.39
CA ASP A 9 -37.34 29.96 -3.65
C ASP A 9 -35.89 29.35 -3.60
N PRO A 10 -35.65 28.42 -2.70
CA PRO A 10 -34.29 27.84 -2.53
C PRO A 10 -33.82 27.09 -3.79
N GLU A 11 -34.71 26.51 -4.57
CA GLU A 11 -34.35 25.82 -5.81
C GLU A 11 -33.87 26.80 -6.88
N LYS A 12 -34.56 27.94 -7.02
CA LYS A 12 -34.15 29.02 -7.94
C LYS A 12 -32.84 29.68 -7.53
N PHE A 13 -32.61 29.82 -6.22
CA PHE A 13 -31.34 30.35 -5.73
C PHE A 13 -30.16 29.44 -6.07
N LYS A 14 -30.36 28.13 -5.90
CA LYS A 14 -29.36 27.13 -6.26
C LYS A 14 -29.05 27.15 -7.76
N GLU A 15 -30.06 27.21 -8.60
CA GLU A 15 -29.89 27.25 -10.05
C GLU A 15 -29.16 28.53 -10.53
N ILE A 16 -29.48 29.67 -9.92
CA ILE A 16 -28.81 30.95 -10.21
C ILE A 16 -27.38 30.94 -9.73
N SER A 17 -27.10 30.36 -8.55
CA SER A 17 -25.76 30.25 -8.00
C SER A 17 -24.86 29.36 -8.86
N GLU A 18 -25.38 28.24 -9.31
CA GLU A 18 -24.71 27.27 -10.18
C GLU A 18 -24.41 27.90 -11.57
N ALA A 19 -25.38 28.63 -12.13
CA ALA A 19 -25.18 29.38 -13.36
C ALA A 19 -24.12 30.48 -13.22
N ASN A 20 -24.07 31.16 -12.08
CA ASN A 20 -23.08 32.18 -11.81
C ASN A 20 -21.68 31.59 -11.67
N ASP A 21 -21.51 30.45 -11.01
CA ASP A 21 -20.23 29.77 -10.87
C ASP A 21 -19.65 29.31 -12.21
N ILE A 22 -20.53 28.84 -13.11
CA ILE A 22 -20.11 28.43 -14.45
C ILE A 22 -19.72 29.65 -15.32
N LEU A 23 -20.47 30.72 -15.23
CA LEU A 23 -20.26 31.91 -16.06
C LEU A 23 -19.16 32.83 -15.55
N SER A 24 -18.84 32.78 -14.25
CA SER A 24 -17.78 33.58 -13.62
C SER A 24 -16.38 33.06 -13.92
N ASP A 25 -16.23 31.79 -14.23
CA ASP A 25 -14.94 31.18 -14.57
C ASP A 25 -14.78 31.12 -16.10
N PRO A 26 -13.83 31.87 -16.70
CA PRO A 26 -13.62 31.86 -18.14
C PRO A 26 -13.28 30.48 -18.71
N ASN A 27 -12.67 29.60 -17.92
CA ASN A 27 -12.35 28.25 -18.33
C ASN A 27 -13.60 27.37 -18.38
N LYS A 28 -14.50 27.49 -17.40
CA LYS A 28 -15.79 26.77 -17.36
C LYS A 28 -16.73 27.25 -18.48
N LYS A 29 -16.72 28.55 -18.75
CA LYS A 29 -17.50 29.14 -19.85
C LYS A 29 -17.02 28.66 -21.21
N ALA A 30 -15.71 28.65 -21.46
CA ALA A 30 -15.14 28.14 -22.71
C ALA A 30 -15.45 26.64 -22.93
N GLN A 31 -15.50 25.87 -21.87
CA GLN A 31 -15.90 24.47 -21.92
C GLN A 31 -17.39 24.28 -22.29
N LEU A 32 -18.26 25.14 -21.78
CA LEU A 32 -19.68 25.12 -22.12
C LEU A 32 -19.90 25.51 -23.58
N ASP A 33 -19.19 26.52 -24.06
CA ASP A 33 -19.27 27.01 -25.44
C ASP A 33 -18.72 26.00 -26.46
N MET A 34 -17.68 25.24 -26.11
CA MET A 34 -17.15 24.13 -26.92
C MET A 34 -18.04 22.86 -26.86
N GLY A 35 -18.88 22.74 -25.83
CA GLY A 35 -19.70 21.55 -25.52
C GLY A 35 -21.11 21.57 -26.08
N GLY A 36 -21.45 22.40 -27.06
CA GLY A 36 -22.76 22.43 -27.73
C GLY A 36 -23.24 21.10 -28.35
N ALA A 37 -22.43 20.02 -28.23
CA ALA A 37 -22.73 18.66 -28.68
C ALA A 37 -23.25 17.73 -27.55
N PHE A 38 -23.38 18.20 -26.31
CA PHE A 38 -23.74 17.36 -25.15
C PHE A 38 -25.23 17.31 -24.83
N HIS A 39 -26.07 17.25 -25.83
CA HIS A 39 -27.55 17.15 -25.61
C HIS A 39 -28.04 15.75 -25.20
N GLY A 40 -27.18 14.78 -24.98
CA GLY A 40 -27.57 13.37 -24.70
C GLY A 40 -27.22 12.81 -23.30
N GLY A 41 -26.40 13.46 -22.48
CA GLY A 41 -25.85 12.84 -21.27
C GLY A 41 -26.37 13.30 -19.91
N PHE A 42 -27.03 14.46 -19.85
CA PHE A 42 -27.43 15.09 -18.57
C PHE A 42 -28.75 14.58 -17.96
N ASN A 43 -29.53 13.83 -18.70
CA ASN A 43 -30.84 13.38 -18.21
C ASN A 43 -30.79 12.20 -17.22
N ASN A 44 -29.64 11.56 -17.03
CA ASN A 44 -29.53 10.41 -16.12
C ASN A 44 -29.01 10.76 -14.72
N PHE A 45 -28.71 12.03 -14.47
CA PHE A 45 -28.17 12.50 -13.17
C PHE A 45 -29.26 13.04 -12.22
N ARG A 46 -30.54 12.92 -12.59
CA ARG A 46 -31.66 13.51 -11.83
C ARG A 46 -32.29 12.60 -10.76
N SER A 47 -31.64 11.51 -10.38
CA SER A 47 -32.13 10.63 -9.30
C SER A 47 -31.26 10.71 -8.05
N GLY A 48 -31.61 11.64 -7.18
CA GLY A 48 -31.62 11.53 -5.73
C GLY A 48 -30.36 11.02 -5.02
N SER A 49 -29.23 11.74 -5.08
CA SER A 49 -28.17 11.56 -4.07
C SER A 49 -27.53 12.91 -3.77
N HIS A 50 -27.60 13.29 -2.51
CA HIS A 50 -26.97 14.47 -1.93
C HIS A 50 -25.44 14.25 -1.88
N PHE A 51 -24.76 14.37 -3.01
CA PHE A 51 -23.30 14.34 -3.05
C PHE A 51 -22.75 15.76 -3.02
N HIS A 52 -21.99 16.09 -1.98
CA HIS A 52 -21.11 17.25 -1.94
C HIS A 52 -20.05 17.07 -3.03
N PHE A 53 -20.17 17.86 -4.09
CA PHE A 53 -19.35 17.78 -5.29
C PHE A 53 -17.89 18.22 -5.08
N GLU A 54 -17.60 18.95 -4.01
CA GLU A 54 -16.27 19.51 -3.74
C GLU A 54 -15.27 18.52 -3.14
N ASP A 55 -15.74 17.43 -2.49
CA ASP A 55 -14.87 16.52 -1.73
C ASP A 55 -14.48 15.23 -2.46
N VAL A 56 -15.09 14.92 -3.60
CA VAL A 56 -14.97 13.58 -4.23
C VAL A 56 -14.20 13.58 -5.55
N PHE A 57 -14.09 14.73 -6.24
CA PHE A 57 -13.41 14.76 -7.53
C PHE A 57 -12.24 15.73 -7.53
N SER A 58 -11.04 15.17 -7.54
CA SER A 58 -9.87 15.95 -7.90
C SER A 58 -9.98 16.40 -9.38
N HIS A 59 -9.38 17.54 -9.72
CA HIS A 59 -9.34 18.03 -11.09
C HIS A 59 -8.87 16.99 -12.11
N GLU A 60 -8.02 16.05 -11.69
CA GLU A 60 -7.53 14.95 -12.52
C GLU A 60 -8.60 13.86 -12.77
N ASP A 61 -9.45 13.57 -11.80
CA ASP A 61 -10.52 12.58 -11.96
C ASP A 61 -11.64 13.08 -12.87
N PHE A 62 -11.97 14.38 -12.77
CA PHE A 62 -12.92 15.01 -13.68
C PHE A 62 -12.43 14.98 -15.13
N MET A 63 -11.15 15.31 -15.36
CA MET A 63 -10.55 15.25 -16.70
C MET A 63 -10.51 13.83 -17.26
N ASN A 64 -10.33 12.80 -16.43
CA ASN A 64 -10.37 11.41 -16.85
C ASN A 64 -11.77 10.92 -17.23
N ILE A 65 -12.80 11.34 -16.48
CA ILE A 65 -14.20 11.00 -16.77
C ILE A 65 -14.68 11.74 -18.02
N PHE A 66 -14.32 13.01 -18.16
CA PHE A 66 -14.67 13.84 -19.30
C PHE A 66 -14.00 13.36 -20.60
N ALA A 67 -12.71 13.01 -20.55
CA ALA A 67 -12.00 12.43 -21.69
C ALA A 67 -12.59 11.06 -22.12
N GLY A 68 -13.10 10.29 -21.17
CA GLY A 68 -13.78 9.01 -21.45
C GLY A 68 -15.18 9.20 -22.08
N ALA A 69 -15.93 10.21 -21.65
CA ALA A 69 -17.30 10.47 -22.13
C ALA A 69 -17.33 11.23 -23.48
N ALA A 70 -16.32 12.04 -23.77
CA ALA A 70 -16.23 12.84 -25.00
C ALA A 70 -15.77 12.06 -26.24
N GLY A 71 -15.58 10.74 -26.13
CA GLY A 71 -15.18 9.91 -27.27
C GLY A 71 -13.80 10.30 -27.85
N PHE A 72 -13.03 11.15 -27.14
CA PHE A 72 -11.64 11.27 -27.45
C PHE A 72 -11.04 9.87 -27.26
N PRO A 73 -10.31 9.32 -28.24
CA PRO A 73 -9.57 8.10 -28.03
C PRO A 73 -8.59 8.40 -26.90
N GLY A 74 -9.08 8.19 -25.67
CA GLY A 74 -8.33 8.46 -24.45
C GLY A 74 -6.99 7.81 -24.67
N ALA A 75 -5.92 8.54 -24.51
CA ALA A 75 -4.58 8.01 -24.65
C ALA A 75 -4.58 6.70 -23.88
N ARG A 76 -4.71 5.56 -24.60
CA ARG A 76 -4.67 4.23 -24.00
C ARG A 76 -3.39 4.24 -23.18
N ARG A 77 -3.54 4.35 -21.85
CA ARG A 77 -2.37 4.32 -20.97
C ARG A 77 -1.56 3.13 -21.41
N LYS A 78 -0.38 3.37 -21.94
CA LYS A 78 0.49 2.28 -22.37
C LYS A 78 0.59 1.32 -21.21
N PRO A 79 0.34 0.02 -21.41
CA PRO A 79 0.43 -0.95 -20.35
C PRO A 79 1.81 -0.84 -19.70
N LYS A 80 1.86 -0.71 -18.38
CA LYS A 80 3.11 -0.62 -17.63
C LYS A 80 3.47 -1.99 -17.08
N ASN A 81 4.76 -2.26 -16.96
CA ASN A 81 5.25 -3.40 -16.22
C ASN A 81 4.87 -3.26 -14.74
N SER A 82 4.31 -4.30 -14.16
CA SER A 82 3.85 -4.30 -12.76
C SER A 82 4.96 -4.70 -11.81
N ASN A 83 4.87 -4.22 -10.57
CA ASN A 83 5.74 -4.67 -9.50
C ASN A 83 5.37 -6.10 -9.08
N ILE A 84 6.38 -6.88 -8.71
CA ILE A 84 6.21 -8.23 -8.14
C ILE A 84 6.37 -8.10 -6.63
N ARG A 85 5.42 -8.63 -5.86
CA ARG A 85 5.52 -8.73 -4.41
C ARG A 85 5.63 -10.19 -4.03
N ILE A 86 6.66 -10.53 -3.25
CA ILE A 86 6.85 -11.86 -2.69
C ILE A 86 7.00 -11.78 -1.19
N ARG A 87 6.60 -12.84 -0.50
CA ARG A 87 6.76 -12.98 0.94
C ARG A 87 7.80 -14.06 1.22
N LEU A 88 8.84 -13.71 1.98
CA LEU A 88 9.96 -14.58 2.31
C LEU A 88 9.94 -14.90 3.80
N SER A 89 9.71 -16.17 4.13
CA SER A 89 9.77 -16.63 5.50
C SER A 89 11.22 -16.85 5.95
N VAL A 90 11.57 -16.29 7.11
CA VAL A 90 12.91 -16.31 7.69
C VAL A 90 12.81 -16.67 9.17
N THR A 91 13.70 -17.53 9.67
CA THR A 91 13.76 -17.89 11.09
C THR A 91 14.55 -16.90 11.90
N LEU A 92 14.38 -16.91 13.23
CA LEU A 92 15.09 -15.99 14.14
C LEU A 92 16.61 -16.22 14.12
N GLU A 93 17.04 -17.46 13.93
CA GLU A 93 18.47 -17.80 13.81
C GLU A 93 19.09 -17.23 12.54
N ALA A 94 18.29 -17.24 11.45
CA ALA A 94 18.73 -16.78 10.15
C ALA A 94 19.03 -15.28 10.12
N ILE A 95 18.32 -14.48 10.92
CA ILE A 95 18.54 -13.02 10.98
C ILE A 95 19.67 -12.59 11.90
N LEU A 96 20.34 -13.52 12.58
CA LEU A 96 21.50 -13.19 13.42
C LEU A 96 22.74 -12.79 12.61
N GLN A 97 22.78 -13.20 11.36
CA GLN A 97 23.86 -12.91 10.43
C GLN A 97 23.29 -12.45 9.09
N GLU A 98 24.11 -11.74 8.32
CA GLU A 98 23.75 -11.42 6.95
C GLU A 98 23.59 -12.72 6.14
N GLN A 99 22.50 -12.84 5.44
CA GLN A 99 22.22 -13.98 4.57
C GLN A 99 21.89 -13.52 3.16
N ALA A 100 22.37 -14.29 2.18
CA ALA A 100 21.95 -14.17 0.81
C ALA A 100 21.07 -15.38 0.46
N LYS A 101 19.88 -15.13 -0.06
CA LYS A 101 18.93 -16.17 -0.47
C LYS A 101 18.59 -15.99 -1.94
N THR A 102 18.86 -17.01 -2.74
CA THR A 102 18.50 -17.00 -4.16
C THR A 102 17.05 -17.47 -4.33
N ILE A 103 16.26 -16.72 -5.03
CA ILE A 103 14.89 -17.07 -5.38
C ILE A 103 14.68 -16.98 -6.88
N ASP A 104 13.79 -17.84 -7.39
CA ASP A 104 13.33 -17.81 -8.78
C ASP A 104 12.01 -17.04 -8.85
N ILE A 105 11.99 -15.99 -9.66
CA ILE A 105 10.81 -15.18 -9.90
C ILE A 105 10.39 -15.25 -11.35
N ASN A 106 9.08 -15.30 -11.60
CA ASN A 106 8.53 -15.20 -12.95
C ASN A 106 8.35 -13.71 -13.30
N VAL A 107 9.16 -13.22 -14.24
CA VAL A 107 9.13 -11.82 -14.68
C VAL A 107 8.11 -11.56 -15.79
N GLY A 108 7.33 -12.55 -16.16
CA GLY A 108 6.36 -12.52 -17.26
C GLY A 108 6.87 -13.26 -18.50
N ASN A 109 5.98 -13.48 -19.47
CA ASN A 109 6.25 -14.23 -20.71
C ASN A 109 6.86 -15.64 -20.50
N GLY A 110 6.62 -16.26 -19.32
CA GLY A 110 7.21 -17.57 -19.00
C GLY A 110 8.71 -17.54 -18.69
N THR A 111 9.31 -16.35 -18.57
CA THR A 111 10.73 -16.22 -18.24
C THR A 111 10.92 -16.19 -16.72
N ASN A 112 11.70 -17.14 -16.21
CA ASN A 112 12.13 -17.16 -14.82
C ASN A 112 13.49 -16.48 -14.70
N LYS A 113 13.65 -15.63 -13.69
CA LYS A 113 14.89 -14.95 -13.36
C LYS A 113 15.29 -15.31 -11.93
N GLN A 114 16.53 -15.70 -11.74
CA GLN A 114 17.11 -15.88 -10.41
C GLN A 114 17.56 -14.53 -9.87
N VAL A 115 17.12 -14.24 -8.64
CA VAL A 115 17.47 -13.01 -7.92
C VAL A 115 18.05 -13.38 -6.58
N GLU A 116 19.23 -12.84 -6.29
CA GLU A 116 19.86 -12.95 -4.97
C GLU A 116 19.32 -11.84 -4.06
N ILE A 117 18.67 -12.25 -2.98
CA ILE A 117 18.12 -11.37 -1.96
C ILE A 117 19.05 -11.34 -0.76
N LYS A 118 19.59 -10.18 -0.45
CA LYS A 118 20.42 -9.94 0.74
C LYS A 118 19.53 -9.53 1.89
N ILE A 119 19.55 -10.30 2.96
CA ILE A 119 18.79 -10.07 4.17
C ILE A 119 19.77 -9.51 5.21
N PRO A 120 19.63 -8.24 5.62
CA PRO A 120 20.48 -7.66 6.65
C PRO A 120 20.22 -8.30 8.01
N PRO A 121 21.22 -8.38 8.88
CA PRO A 121 21.04 -8.89 10.22
C PRO A 121 20.06 -8.02 11.02
N GLY A 122 19.28 -8.65 11.90
CA GLY A 122 18.34 -7.96 12.76
C GLY A 122 17.09 -7.38 12.07
N ILE A 123 16.82 -7.74 10.82
CA ILE A 123 15.65 -7.25 10.09
C ILE A 123 14.36 -7.51 10.87
N HIS A 124 13.42 -6.55 10.82
CA HIS A 124 12.13 -6.66 11.51
C HIS A 124 11.11 -7.47 10.69
N ASP A 125 10.14 -8.05 11.40
CA ASP A 125 8.98 -8.68 10.78
C ASP A 125 8.17 -7.65 9.97
N GLY A 126 7.68 -8.05 8.80
CA GLY A 126 6.97 -7.17 7.88
C GLY A 126 7.84 -6.16 7.13
N ALA A 127 9.16 -6.17 7.31
CA ALA A 127 10.04 -5.28 6.56
C ALA A 127 10.00 -5.59 5.06
N VAL A 128 9.99 -4.55 4.22
CA VAL A 128 9.96 -4.68 2.77
C VAL A 128 11.27 -4.19 2.17
N ILE A 129 11.95 -5.08 1.45
CA ILE A 129 13.14 -4.76 0.68
C ILE A 129 12.74 -4.56 -0.78
N ASN A 130 13.09 -3.41 -1.36
CA ASN A 130 12.76 -3.09 -2.75
C ASN A 130 13.98 -3.22 -3.66
N TYR A 131 13.87 -4.08 -4.68
CA TYR A 131 14.86 -4.26 -5.74
C TYR A 131 14.33 -3.63 -7.03
N LYS A 132 14.84 -2.44 -7.37
CA LYS A 132 14.41 -1.67 -8.53
C LYS A 132 14.70 -2.40 -9.83
N GLY A 133 13.72 -2.41 -10.74
CA GLY A 133 13.84 -3.00 -12.07
C GLY A 133 13.97 -4.53 -12.10
N MET A 134 13.65 -5.21 -10.98
CA MET A 134 13.68 -6.68 -10.89
C MET A 134 12.27 -7.31 -10.88
N GLY A 135 11.23 -6.52 -11.14
CA GLY A 135 9.86 -6.99 -11.27
C GLY A 135 9.51 -7.48 -12.67
N GLN A 136 8.24 -7.34 -13.06
CA GLN A 136 7.78 -7.75 -14.38
C GLN A 136 8.48 -6.98 -15.50
N ASN A 137 8.75 -7.69 -16.61
CA ASN A 137 9.31 -7.12 -17.84
C ASN A 137 8.59 -7.72 -19.07
N ILE A 138 7.28 -7.51 -19.13
CA ILE A 138 6.44 -7.99 -20.23
C ILE A 138 6.56 -7.06 -21.45
N TYR A 139 6.71 -5.77 -21.20
CA TYR A 139 6.80 -4.72 -22.21
C TYR A 139 8.22 -4.16 -22.26
N PRO A 140 9.06 -4.56 -23.25
CA PRO A 140 10.47 -4.14 -23.33
C PRO A 140 10.64 -2.63 -23.54
N ASP A 141 9.64 -1.98 -24.17
CA ASP A 141 9.63 -0.53 -24.41
C ASP A 141 9.33 0.32 -23.16
N GLN A 142 9.03 -0.33 -22.02
CA GLN A 142 8.71 0.29 -20.77
C GLN A 142 9.72 -0.12 -19.70
N PRO A 143 9.97 0.73 -18.69
CA PRO A 143 10.83 0.33 -17.58
C PRO A 143 10.26 -0.90 -16.88
N ALA A 144 11.14 -1.84 -16.50
CA ALA A 144 10.76 -3.01 -15.73
C ALA A 144 10.15 -2.57 -14.39
N GLY A 145 9.21 -3.35 -13.88
CA GLY A 145 8.65 -3.16 -12.54
C GLY A 145 9.69 -3.43 -11.44
N ASP A 146 9.33 -3.18 -10.19
CA ASP A 146 10.17 -3.45 -9.04
C ASP A 146 9.80 -4.80 -8.39
N LEU A 147 10.78 -5.43 -7.75
CA LEU A 147 10.55 -6.59 -6.90
C LEU A 147 10.53 -6.14 -5.44
N MET A 148 9.40 -6.33 -4.79
CA MET A 148 9.20 -6.06 -3.36
C MET A 148 9.22 -7.37 -2.57
N VAL A 149 10.20 -7.51 -1.67
CA VAL A 149 10.36 -8.68 -0.82
C VAL A 149 9.93 -8.34 0.59
N GLU A 150 8.78 -8.86 1.01
CA GLU A 150 8.25 -8.73 2.36
C GLU A 150 8.82 -9.86 3.23
N ILE A 151 9.52 -9.50 4.29
CA ILE A 151 10.11 -10.46 5.23
C ILE A 151 9.04 -10.86 6.25
N ASN A 152 8.85 -12.16 6.41
CA ASN A 152 7.96 -12.73 7.43
C ASN A 152 8.79 -13.58 8.38
N LEU A 153 8.90 -13.15 9.65
CA LEU A 153 9.63 -13.90 10.67
C LEU A 153 8.77 -15.06 11.16
N VAL A 154 9.30 -16.26 11.04
CA VAL A 154 8.64 -17.46 11.57
C VAL A 154 8.71 -17.44 13.10
N PRO A 155 7.57 -17.60 13.80
CA PRO A 155 7.58 -17.72 15.25
C PRO A 155 8.49 -18.86 15.71
N HIS A 156 9.30 -18.59 16.74
CA HIS A 156 10.20 -19.58 17.31
C HIS A 156 9.57 -20.22 18.57
N GLU A 157 9.76 -21.53 18.77
CA GLU A 157 9.14 -22.28 19.88
C GLU A 157 9.52 -21.77 21.28
N ARG A 158 10.76 -21.30 21.43
CA ARG A 158 11.35 -20.94 22.73
C ARG A 158 11.56 -19.45 22.91
N PHE A 159 11.65 -18.69 21.84
CA PHE A 159 12.00 -17.28 21.88
C PHE A 159 10.91 -16.43 21.24
N VAL A 160 10.56 -15.35 21.91
CA VAL A 160 9.70 -14.29 21.38
C VAL A 160 10.55 -13.05 21.23
N ARG A 161 10.62 -12.51 20.02
CA ARG A 161 11.32 -11.25 19.77
C ARG A 161 10.43 -10.07 20.12
N MET A 162 10.93 -9.19 20.96
CA MET A 162 10.33 -7.88 21.26
C MET A 162 11.34 -6.79 20.90
N ASN A 163 11.14 -6.13 19.77
CA ASN A 163 12.08 -5.15 19.20
C ASN A 163 13.48 -5.75 18.96
N GLU A 164 14.46 -5.39 19.79
CA GLU A 164 15.84 -5.86 19.71
C GLU A 164 16.14 -7.00 20.68
N ASP A 165 15.22 -7.25 21.63
CA ASP A 165 15.39 -8.24 22.69
C ASP A 165 14.70 -9.56 22.35
N LEU A 166 15.26 -10.65 22.89
CA LEU A 166 14.67 -11.97 22.86
C LEU A 166 14.21 -12.39 24.25
N HIS A 167 12.92 -12.67 24.37
CA HIS A 167 12.30 -13.18 25.57
C HIS A 167 12.13 -14.70 25.47
N SER A 168 12.41 -15.39 26.59
CA SER A 168 12.18 -16.82 26.72
C SER A 168 11.66 -17.12 28.11
N SER A 169 10.73 -18.07 28.22
CA SER A 169 10.16 -18.52 29.48
C SER A 169 10.74 -19.87 29.87
N ILE A 170 11.14 -19.98 31.14
CA ILE A 170 11.66 -21.21 31.72
C ILE A 170 10.79 -21.55 32.94
N SER A 171 10.31 -22.79 32.99
CA SER A 171 9.60 -23.30 34.17
C SER A 171 10.59 -23.93 35.14
N ILE A 172 10.53 -23.53 36.41
CA ILE A 172 11.33 -24.07 37.48
C ILE A 172 10.45 -24.55 38.62
N ASP A 173 10.94 -25.56 39.35
CA ASP A 173 10.29 -26.06 40.54
C ASP A 173 10.35 -25.00 41.66
N CYS A 174 9.27 -24.84 42.42
CA CYS A 174 9.18 -23.86 43.50
C CYS A 174 10.23 -24.11 44.59
N PHE A 175 10.56 -25.36 44.91
CA PHE A 175 11.60 -25.70 45.89
C PHE A 175 12.99 -25.27 45.42
N LYS A 176 13.29 -25.44 44.13
CA LYS A 176 14.54 -24.98 43.53
C LYS A 176 14.62 -23.46 43.46
N ALA A 177 13.47 -22.79 43.23
CA ALA A 177 13.40 -21.33 43.24
C ALA A 177 13.69 -20.75 44.63
N THR A 178 13.16 -21.38 45.70
CA THR A 178 13.35 -20.95 47.08
C THR A 178 14.76 -21.19 47.62
N LEU A 179 15.39 -22.27 47.21
CA LEU A 179 16.76 -22.63 47.66
C LEU A 179 17.85 -22.02 46.80
N GLY A 180 17.49 -21.39 45.70
CA GLY A 180 18.43 -20.96 44.68
C GLY A 180 18.93 -22.12 43.80
N THR A 181 19.12 -21.88 42.54
CA THR A 181 19.57 -22.92 41.62
C THR A 181 20.32 -22.35 40.43
N HIS A 182 20.94 -23.23 39.67
CA HIS A 182 21.52 -22.91 38.38
C HIS A 182 20.74 -23.66 37.29
N ILE A 183 20.42 -22.96 36.23
CA ILE A 183 19.72 -23.51 35.08
C ILE A 183 20.65 -23.46 33.87
N ASP A 184 20.78 -24.55 33.16
CA ASP A 184 21.45 -24.57 31.87
C ASP A 184 20.51 -24.05 30.78
N PHE A 185 20.86 -22.91 30.23
CA PHE A 185 20.09 -22.23 29.19
C PHE A 185 20.83 -22.28 27.87
N VAL A 186 20.16 -22.69 26.81
CA VAL A 186 20.71 -22.67 25.46
C VAL A 186 20.23 -21.42 24.74
N THR A 187 21.14 -20.54 24.41
CA THR A 187 20.86 -19.31 23.66
C THR A 187 20.44 -19.64 22.24
N ILE A 188 19.87 -18.64 21.52
CA ILE A 188 19.48 -18.77 20.10
C ILE A 188 20.66 -19.12 19.19
N ARG A 189 21.90 -18.78 19.58
CA ARG A 189 23.13 -19.16 18.87
C ARG A 189 23.63 -20.57 19.21
N GLY A 190 22.85 -21.36 19.98
CA GLY A 190 23.26 -22.68 20.42
C GLY A 190 24.30 -22.71 21.56
N LYS A 191 24.65 -21.56 22.14
CA LYS A 191 25.60 -21.50 23.25
C LYS A 191 24.93 -21.86 24.57
N HIS A 192 25.52 -22.78 25.33
CA HIS A 192 25.08 -23.12 26.68
C HIS A 192 25.57 -22.06 27.68
N VAL A 193 24.67 -21.53 28.47
CA VAL A 193 24.90 -20.53 29.50
C VAL A 193 24.26 -21.01 30.80
N LYS A 194 25.00 -20.97 31.92
CA LYS A 194 24.44 -21.22 33.25
C LYS A 194 23.88 -19.92 33.81
N VAL A 195 22.58 -19.91 34.07
CA VAL A 195 21.87 -18.80 34.69
C VAL A 195 21.65 -19.12 36.17
N ALA A 196 22.24 -18.32 37.06
CA ALA A 196 22.03 -18.46 38.51
C ALA A 196 20.70 -17.80 38.90
N ILE A 197 19.87 -18.51 39.65
CA ILE A 197 18.66 -18.00 40.24
C ILE A 197 18.92 -17.90 41.76
N PRO A 198 18.94 -16.70 42.31
CA PRO A 198 19.13 -16.50 43.75
C PRO A 198 17.95 -17.08 44.53
N ALA A 199 18.23 -17.42 45.81
CA ALA A 199 17.19 -17.84 46.77
C ALA A 199 16.28 -16.68 47.16
#